data_78cf469d85982de0a35a13a738afdd64
#
_entry.id   78cf469d85982de0a35a13a738afdd64
#
_cell.length_a   1.000
_cell.length_b   1.000
_cell.length_c   1.000
_cell.angle_alpha   90.00
_cell.angle_beta   90.00
_cell.angle_gamma   90.00
#
_symmetry.space_group_name_H-M   'P 1'
#
loop_
_entity.id
_entity.type
_entity.pdbx_description
1 polymer ?
#
loop_
_entity_poly.entity_id
_entity_poly.type
_entity_poly.pdbx_seq_one_letter_code
_entity_poly.pdbx_strand_id
1 'polypeptide(L)'
;MISVCFQGKPFSMTVIQVYAPITYAEEVEVDQFYEDLLELTLKKYILVIIGDWKVKAESQEIPGVTGKFGLGVQSEVGERLIEFYQKNTLILAKTLFQQHKRTLHKDTTRCPNQYRNQSDYILCSQRWRSSIQSAETRPGADCGSDHELLIAKFRIKLKKAGKTTRPFRYDLNQIPYDYIV
;
A
#
# COMPACT_ATOMS: atom_id res chain seq x y z
N MET A 1 1.13 15.28 6.78
CA MET A 1 0.51 13.94 6.68
C MET A 1 -0.64 13.80 7.66
N ILE A 2 -1.65 12.96 7.36
CA ILE A 2 -2.80 12.67 8.24
C ILE A 2 -2.90 11.16 8.41
N SER A 3 -3.06 10.69 9.66
CA SER A 3 -3.20 9.27 9.96
C SER A 3 -4.51 8.99 10.68
N VAL A 4 -5.27 8.00 10.21
CA VAL A 4 -6.53 7.55 10.78
C VAL A 4 -6.45 6.07 11.08
N CYS A 5 -6.82 5.67 12.31
CA CYS A 5 -6.85 4.29 12.73
C CYS A 5 -8.29 3.79 12.87
N PHE A 6 -8.68 2.82 12.03
CA PHE A 6 -9.93 2.11 12.14
C PHE A 6 -9.76 0.93 13.09
N GLN A 7 -10.42 1.01 14.23
CA GLN A 7 -10.40 -0.04 15.25
C GLN A 7 -11.18 -1.27 14.76
N GLY A 8 -10.53 -2.42 14.74
CA GLY A 8 -11.11 -3.68 14.31
C GLY A 8 -10.72 -4.84 15.22
N LYS A 9 -11.53 -5.89 15.22
CA LYS A 9 -11.19 -7.16 15.89
C LYS A 9 -11.04 -8.25 14.84
N PRO A 10 -9.93 -8.96 14.80
CA PRO A 10 -8.77 -8.93 15.70
C PRO A 10 -7.69 -7.89 15.34
N PHE A 11 -7.81 -7.18 14.22
CA PHE A 11 -6.78 -6.24 13.76
C PHE A 11 -7.36 -4.88 13.44
N SER A 12 -6.62 -3.83 13.78
CA SER A 12 -6.90 -2.47 13.37
C SER A 12 -6.25 -2.16 12.02
N MET A 13 -6.88 -1.29 11.23
CA MET A 13 -6.36 -0.80 9.96
C MET A 13 -5.98 0.67 10.12
N THR A 14 -4.78 1.03 9.71
CA THR A 14 -4.32 2.41 9.67
C THR A 14 -4.27 2.88 8.23
N VAL A 15 -4.90 4.02 7.96
CA VAL A 15 -4.82 4.72 6.69
C VAL A 15 -4.04 6.00 6.91
N ILE A 16 -2.99 6.21 6.12
CA ILE A 16 -2.17 7.42 6.14
C ILE A 16 -2.39 8.14 4.83
N GLN A 17 -2.78 9.42 4.89
CA GLN A 17 -2.80 10.29 3.73
C GLN A 17 -1.51 11.10 3.69
N VAL A 18 -0.87 11.10 2.53
CA VAL A 18 0.36 11.84 2.28
C VAL A 18 0.19 12.83 1.14
N TYR A 19 0.97 13.89 1.21
CA TYR A 19 1.24 14.81 0.11
C TYR A 19 2.75 15.00 0.10
N ALA A 20 3.40 14.40 -0.89
CA ALA A 20 4.85 14.38 -0.97
C ALA A 20 5.40 15.75 -1.38
N PRO A 21 6.63 16.09 -0.96
CA PRO A 21 7.34 17.28 -1.45
C PRO A 21 7.41 17.29 -2.98
N ILE A 22 7.47 18.48 -3.53
CA ILE A 22 7.62 18.67 -4.98
C ILE A 22 9.04 18.23 -5.43
N THR A 23 9.19 17.96 -6.72
CA THR A 23 10.44 17.46 -7.31
C THR A 23 11.65 18.38 -7.09
N TYR A 24 11.40 19.67 -6.80
CA TYR A 24 12.43 20.67 -6.55
C TYR A 24 12.56 21.05 -5.07
N ALA A 25 11.98 20.27 -4.16
CA ALA A 25 12.15 20.48 -2.72
C ALA A 25 13.60 20.24 -2.31
N GLU A 26 14.03 20.90 -1.24
CA GLU A 26 15.35 20.67 -0.66
C GLU A 26 15.48 19.24 -0.15
N GLU A 27 16.67 18.66 -0.26
CA GLU A 27 16.93 17.27 0.15
C GLU A 27 16.56 17.03 1.62
N VAL A 28 16.81 18.02 2.49
CA VAL A 28 16.44 17.96 3.91
C VAL A 28 14.93 17.82 4.11
N GLU A 29 14.13 18.53 3.32
CA GLU A 29 12.67 18.44 3.39
C GLU A 29 12.17 17.05 2.94
N VAL A 30 12.79 16.52 1.89
CA VAL A 30 12.48 15.18 1.39
C VAL A 30 12.86 14.11 2.40
N ASP A 31 14.01 14.22 3.04
CA ASP A 31 14.45 13.29 4.08
C ASP A 31 13.50 13.30 5.27
N GLN A 32 13.18 14.48 5.77
CA GLN A 32 12.24 14.64 6.89
C GLN A 32 10.87 14.03 6.55
N PHE A 33 10.38 14.20 5.32
CA PHE A 33 9.13 13.59 4.88
C PHE A 33 9.16 12.05 5.00
N TYR A 34 10.26 11.41 4.55
CA TYR A 34 10.38 9.95 4.62
C TYR A 34 10.59 9.45 6.05
N GLU A 35 11.29 10.19 6.89
CA GLU A 35 11.46 9.88 8.32
C GLU A 35 10.12 9.93 9.05
N ASP A 36 9.35 11.01 8.90
CA ASP A 36 8.03 11.17 9.48
C ASP A 36 7.07 10.06 9.02
N LEU A 37 7.12 9.73 7.72
CA LEU A 37 6.31 8.65 7.16
C LEU A 37 6.72 7.30 7.75
N LEU A 38 8.01 7.03 7.91
CA LEU A 38 8.53 5.81 8.51
C LEU A 38 8.00 5.65 9.95
N GLU A 39 8.06 6.71 10.76
CA GLU A 39 7.54 6.71 12.12
C GLU A 39 6.06 6.34 12.17
N LEU A 40 5.25 6.92 11.28
CA LEU A 40 3.82 6.62 11.18
C LEU A 40 3.53 5.19 10.73
N THR A 41 4.42 4.55 9.98
CA THR A 41 4.24 3.17 9.48
C THR A 41 4.63 2.11 10.50
N LEU A 42 5.47 2.46 11.48
CA LEU A 42 5.96 1.52 12.49
C LEU A 42 4.82 0.84 13.25
N LYS A 43 4.96 -0.48 13.45
CA LYS A 43 4.05 -1.31 14.26
C LYS A 43 2.57 -1.32 13.80
N LYS A 44 2.27 -0.97 12.55
CA LYS A 44 0.92 -1.04 12.03
C LYS A 44 0.62 -2.43 11.45
N TYR A 45 -0.55 -2.99 11.80
CA TYR A 45 -0.92 -4.34 11.38
C TYR A 45 -1.40 -4.37 9.93
N ILE A 46 -2.39 -3.54 9.62
CA ILE A 46 -2.90 -3.34 8.27
C ILE A 46 -2.64 -1.88 7.95
N LEU A 47 -1.73 -1.66 7.02
CA LEU A 47 -1.31 -0.33 6.63
C LEU A 47 -1.74 -0.08 5.19
N VAL A 48 -2.39 1.05 4.99
CA VAL A 48 -2.72 1.62 3.67
C VAL A 48 -2.23 3.05 3.65
N ILE A 49 -1.47 3.43 2.65
CA ILE A 49 -1.00 4.80 2.45
C ILE A 49 -1.59 5.29 1.14
N ILE A 50 -2.22 6.45 1.17
CA ILE A 50 -2.86 7.07 0.02
C ILE A 50 -2.34 8.48 -0.16
N GLY A 51 -2.24 8.96 -1.38
CA GLY A 51 -1.91 10.37 -1.63
C GLY A 51 -1.21 10.65 -2.92
N ASP A 52 -0.85 11.92 -3.07
CA ASP A 52 -0.11 12.44 -4.20
C ASP A 52 1.39 12.41 -3.88
N TRP A 53 2.12 11.61 -4.64
CA TRP A 53 3.52 11.35 -4.42
C TRP A 53 4.45 12.19 -5.29
N LYS A 54 3.89 13.00 -6.20
CA LYS A 54 4.61 13.87 -7.14
C LYS A 54 5.67 13.15 -7.99
N VAL A 55 5.61 11.82 -8.04
CA VAL A 55 6.57 10.96 -8.72
C VAL A 55 5.85 10.02 -9.66
N LYS A 56 6.44 9.76 -10.81
CA LYS A 56 5.94 8.78 -11.78
C LYS A 56 6.49 7.40 -11.43
N ALA A 57 5.61 6.46 -11.09
CA ALA A 57 6.01 5.06 -10.94
C ALA A 57 6.08 4.37 -12.31
N GLU A 58 7.07 3.53 -12.47
CA GLU A 58 7.43 2.89 -13.73
C GLU A 58 6.55 1.75 -14.19
N SER A 59 6.69 1.48 -15.52
CA SER A 59 6.13 0.32 -16.19
C SER A 59 6.90 -1.00 -15.92
N GLN A 60 8.04 -0.93 -15.27
CA GLN A 60 8.83 -2.11 -14.99
C GLN A 60 8.30 -2.86 -13.76
N GLU A 61 8.12 -4.16 -13.90
CA GLU A 61 7.76 -5.00 -12.76
C GLU A 61 8.94 -5.08 -11.79
N ILE A 62 8.78 -4.49 -10.61
CA ILE A 62 9.75 -4.59 -9.52
C ILE A 62 9.21 -5.63 -8.54
N PRO A 63 9.89 -6.79 -8.40
CA PRO A 63 9.41 -7.86 -7.54
C PRO A 63 9.13 -7.38 -6.12
N GLY A 64 7.92 -7.64 -5.64
CA GLY A 64 7.50 -7.26 -4.29
C GLY A 64 6.98 -5.84 -4.13
N VAL A 65 7.19 -4.93 -5.08
CA VAL A 65 6.77 -3.52 -5.01
C VAL A 65 5.69 -3.18 -6.01
N THR A 66 5.87 -3.56 -7.27
CA THR A 66 4.90 -3.30 -8.34
C THR A 66 4.34 -4.59 -8.90
N GLY A 67 3.18 -4.52 -9.52
CA GLY A 67 2.60 -5.59 -10.31
C GLY A 67 2.81 -5.36 -11.82
N LYS A 68 2.28 -6.28 -12.62
CA LYS A 68 2.46 -6.34 -14.09
C LYS A 68 1.91 -5.15 -14.87
N PHE A 69 1.10 -4.31 -14.27
CA PHE A 69 0.32 -3.28 -14.97
C PHE A 69 0.75 -1.85 -14.58
N GLY A 70 1.98 -1.67 -14.13
CA GLY A 70 2.53 -0.33 -13.89
C GLY A 70 2.74 0.43 -15.21
N LEU A 71 2.52 1.74 -15.21
CA LEU A 71 2.80 2.65 -16.31
C LEU A 71 3.49 3.89 -15.77
N GLY A 72 4.64 4.24 -16.31
CA GLY A 72 5.35 5.46 -15.93
C GLY A 72 6.77 5.52 -16.47
N VAL A 73 7.40 6.68 -16.35
CA VAL A 73 8.79 6.92 -16.75
C VAL A 73 9.65 7.07 -15.51
N GLN A 74 10.85 6.53 -15.54
CA GLN A 74 11.82 6.58 -14.46
C GLN A 74 12.30 8.02 -14.20
N SER A 75 12.37 8.39 -12.94
CA SER A 75 13.02 9.59 -12.47
C SER A 75 13.83 9.27 -11.21
N GLU A 76 14.91 10.02 -10.94
CA GLU A 76 15.74 9.85 -9.74
C GLU A 76 14.92 9.88 -8.44
N VAL A 77 13.91 10.75 -8.38
CA VAL A 77 12.98 10.82 -7.23
C VAL A 77 12.14 9.55 -7.13
N GLY A 78 11.83 8.91 -8.28
CA GLY A 78 11.13 7.62 -8.34
C GLY A 78 11.94 6.48 -7.76
N GLU A 79 13.25 6.45 -7.97
CA GLU A 79 14.13 5.42 -7.42
C GLU A 79 14.12 5.44 -5.89
N ARG A 80 14.20 6.63 -5.28
CA ARG A 80 14.14 6.81 -3.83
C ARG A 80 12.81 6.34 -3.24
N LEU A 81 11.71 6.60 -3.95
CA LEU A 81 10.39 6.13 -3.58
C LEU A 81 10.29 4.60 -3.62
N ILE A 82 10.84 3.98 -4.66
CA ILE A 82 10.88 2.52 -4.79
C ILE A 82 11.72 1.89 -3.69
N GLU A 83 12.89 2.46 -3.39
CA GLU A 83 13.68 2.01 -2.25
C GLU A 83 12.91 2.05 -0.94
N PHE A 84 12.18 3.14 -0.70
CA PHE A 84 11.33 3.25 0.49
C PHE A 84 10.28 2.14 0.52
N TYR A 85 9.63 1.82 -0.63
CA TYR A 85 8.65 0.73 -0.71
C TYR A 85 9.30 -0.63 -0.43
N GLN A 86 10.48 -0.90 -0.97
CA GLN A 86 11.22 -2.14 -0.75
C GLN A 86 11.61 -2.31 0.73
N LYS A 87 12.21 -1.28 1.32
CA LYS A 87 12.64 -1.28 2.73
C LYS A 87 11.46 -1.50 3.69
N ASN A 88 10.28 -0.99 3.35
CA ASN A 88 9.09 -1.07 4.19
C ASN A 88 8.09 -2.16 3.77
N THR A 89 8.46 -3.04 2.84
CA THR A 89 7.60 -4.13 2.33
C THR A 89 6.21 -3.64 1.89
N LEU A 90 6.18 -2.52 1.15
CA LEU A 90 4.97 -1.92 0.61
C LEU A 90 4.78 -2.33 -0.86
N ILE A 91 3.54 -2.44 -1.29
CA ILE A 91 3.17 -2.73 -2.67
C ILE A 91 2.25 -1.65 -3.21
N LEU A 92 2.43 -1.33 -4.48
CA LEU A 92 1.63 -0.36 -5.21
C LEU A 92 0.34 -1.02 -5.73
N ALA A 93 -0.79 -0.72 -5.08
CA ALA A 93 -2.06 -1.42 -5.31
C ALA A 93 -2.56 -1.36 -6.76
N LYS A 94 -2.43 -0.22 -7.42
CA LYS A 94 -2.93 -0.01 -8.79
C LYS A 94 -2.21 -0.88 -9.80
N THR A 95 -0.93 -1.15 -9.62
CA THR A 95 -0.11 -1.95 -10.54
C THR A 95 -0.46 -3.44 -10.52
N LEU A 96 -1.29 -3.88 -9.57
CA LEU A 96 -1.77 -5.26 -9.49
C LEU A 96 -2.89 -5.56 -10.48
N PHE A 97 -3.56 -4.53 -11.01
CA PHE A 97 -4.75 -4.68 -11.83
C PHE A 97 -4.58 -4.02 -13.19
N GLN A 98 -5.09 -4.71 -14.22
CA GLN A 98 -5.13 -4.14 -15.56
C GLN A 98 -6.09 -2.96 -15.58
N GLN A 99 -5.56 -1.78 -15.92
CA GLN A 99 -6.38 -0.58 -16.08
C GLN A 99 -7.11 -0.61 -17.41
N HIS A 100 -8.31 -0.09 -17.44
CA HIS A 100 -9.09 -0.01 -18.68
C HIS A 100 -8.40 0.96 -19.66
N LYS A 101 -8.29 0.60 -20.94
CA LYS A 101 -7.61 1.44 -21.97
C LYS A 101 -8.12 2.88 -22.05
N ARG A 102 -9.39 3.12 -21.71
CA ARG A 102 -9.97 4.47 -21.65
C ARG A 102 -9.38 5.36 -20.54
N THR A 103 -8.84 4.78 -19.49
CA THR A 103 -8.15 5.49 -18.41
C THR A 103 -6.73 5.88 -18.77
N LEU A 104 -6.14 5.19 -19.74
CA LEU A 104 -4.78 5.43 -20.22
C LEU A 104 -4.72 6.51 -21.31
N HIS A 105 -5.83 6.81 -21.99
CA HIS A 105 -5.89 7.63 -23.19
C HIS A 105 -6.79 8.87 -23.09
N LYS A 106 -7.26 9.28 -21.92
CA LYS A 106 -8.12 10.46 -21.85
C LYS A 106 -7.33 11.76 -21.90
N ASP A 107 -7.62 12.41 -23.01
CA ASP A 107 -7.63 13.81 -23.39
C ASP A 107 -6.30 14.47 -23.76
N THR A 108 -5.84 14.09 -24.94
CA THR A 108 -5.00 14.92 -25.83
C THR A 108 -5.70 16.16 -26.39
N THR A 109 -6.99 16.37 -26.11
CA THR A 109 -7.78 17.45 -26.76
C THR A 109 -7.70 18.80 -26.07
N ARG A 110 -7.33 18.88 -24.80
CA ARG A 110 -7.21 20.17 -24.07
C ARG A 110 -5.80 20.70 -23.89
N CYS A 111 -4.78 19.82 -23.88
CA CYS A 111 -3.38 20.24 -23.84
C CYS A 111 -2.51 19.19 -24.54
N PRO A 112 -2.02 19.43 -25.77
CA PRO A 112 -1.28 18.43 -26.57
C PRO A 112 0.03 17.95 -25.97
N ASN A 113 0.58 18.65 -24.98
CA ASN A 113 1.90 18.38 -24.39
C ASN A 113 1.87 18.01 -22.89
N GLN A 114 0.71 17.87 -22.27
CA GLN A 114 0.65 17.34 -20.90
C GLN A 114 0.39 15.84 -20.93
N TYR A 115 1.46 15.06 -20.92
CA TYR A 115 1.40 13.68 -20.44
C TYR A 115 0.81 13.74 -19.03
N ARG A 116 -0.41 13.23 -18.84
CA ARG A 116 -0.99 13.10 -17.50
C ARG A 116 -0.17 12.08 -16.73
N ASN A 117 0.74 12.61 -15.97
CA ASN A 117 1.54 11.81 -15.07
C ASN A 117 0.69 11.44 -13.88
N GLN A 118 0.54 10.16 -13.68
CA GLN A 118 -0.13 9.69 -12.50
C GLN A 118 0.80 9.86 -11.30
N SER A 119 0.42 10.71 -10.38
CA SER A 119 1.14 10.98 -9.12
C SER A 119 0.42 10.42 -7.90
N ASP A 120 -0.87 10.05 -8.06
CA ASP A 120 -1.67 9.50 -6.98
C ASP A 120 -1.53 7.99 -6.88
N TYR A 121 -1.11 7.52 -5.72
CA TYR A 121 -0.92 6.11 -5.46
C TYR A 121 -1.61 5.64 -4.18
N ILE A 122 -1.99 4.37 -4.19
CA ILE A 122 -2.42 3.64 -3.01
C ILE A 122 -1.40 2.53 -2.76
N LEU A 123 -0.78 2.57 -1.61
CA LEU A 123 0.16 1.58 -1.13
C LEU A 123 -0.47 0.74 -0.03
N CYS A 124 -0.07 -0.49 0.07
CA CYS A 124 -0.40 -1.31 1.24
C CYS A 124 0.76 -2.22 1.59
N SER A 125 0.79 -2.72 2.83
CA SER A 125 1.76 -3.73 3.22
C SER A 125 1.61 -4.97 2.34
N GLN A 126 2.70 -5.51 1.83
CA GLN A 126 2.74 -6.67 0.92
C GLN A 126 2.01 -7.90 1.51
N ARG A 127 2.05 -8.06 2.83
CA ARG A 127 1.31 -9.09 3.55
C ARG A 127 -0.19 -9.08 3.23
N TRP A 128 -0.77 -7.92 2.95
CA TRP A 128 -2.20 -7.72 2.69
C TRP A 128 -2.54 -7.59 1.20
N ARG A 129 -1.58 -7.84 0.30
CA ARG A 129 -1.76 -7.80 -1.15
C ARG A 129 -3.00 -8.55 -1.62
N SER A 130 -3.24 -9.74 -1.08
CA SER A 130 -4.40 -10.58 -1.44
C SER A 130 -5.74 -10.04 -0.95
N SER A 131 -5.73 -9.04 -0.08
CA SER A 131 -6.93 -8.36 0.40
C SER A 131 -7.40 -7.26 -0.55
N ILE A 132 -6.58 -6.83 -1.50
CA ILE A 132 -6.95 -5.85 -2.52
C ILE A 132 -7.75 -6.59 -3.59
N GLN A 133 -8.98 -6.16 -3.82
CA GLN A 133 -9.87 -6.73 -4.83
C GLN A 133 -9.82 -5.95 -6.14
N SER A 134 -9.69 -4.63 -6.07
CA SER A 134 -9.52 -3.74 -7.21
C SER A 134 -8.82 -2.45 -6.76
N ALA A 135 -8.10 -1.83 -7.69
CA ALA A 135 -7.60 -0.46 -7.55
C ALA A 135 -7.67 0.17 -8.95
N GLU A 136 -8.49 1.18 -9.11
CA GLU A 136 -8.79 1.79 -10.40
C GLU A 136 -8.96 3.30 -10.29
N THR A 137 -8.63 4.00 -11.36
CA THR A 137 -8.94 5.42 -11.50
C THR A 137 -10.31 5.58 -12.13
N ARG A 138 -11.14 6.48 -11.60
CA ARG A 138 -12.47 6.83 -12.12
C ARG A 138 -12.42 8.20 -12.79
N PRO A 139 -12.18 8.26 -14.11
CA PRO A 139 -12.25 9.50 -14.85
C PRO A 139 -13.70 10.01 -14.90
N GLY A 140 -13.87 11.31 -14.71
CA GLY A 140 -15.19 11.97 -14.79
C GLY A 140 -15.93 12.11 -13.47
N ALA A 141 -15.32 11.76 -12.34
CA ALA A 141 -15.75 12.27 -11.06
C ALA A 141 -15.33 13.75 -11.00
N ASP A 142 -16.22 14.63 -11.41
CA ASP A 142 -15.97 16.08 -11.40
C ASP A 142 -16.07 16.60 -9.97
N CYS A 143 -14.91 16.83 -9.37
CA CYS A 143 -14.79 17.44 -8.05
C CYS A 143 -14.11 18.81 -8.12
N GLY A 144 -14.02 19.41 -9.32
CA GLY A 144 -13.34 20.69 -9.53
C GLY A 144 -11.82 20.64 -9.36
N SER A 145 -11.24 19.44 -9.40
CA SER A 145 -9.79 19.19 -9.27
C SER A 145 -9.22 18.68 -10.60
N ASP A 146 -7.94 18.92 -10.81
CA ASP A 146 -7.15 18.32 -11.89
C ASP A 146 -6.76 16.87 -11.61
N HIS A 147 -6.96 16.40 -10.37
CA HIS A 147 -6.76 15.01 -9.98
C HIS A 147 -7.95 14.12 -10.36
N GLU A 148 -7.66 12.88 -10.71
CA GLU A 148 -8.68 11.86 -10.95
C GLU A 148 -8.95 11.07 -9.66
N LEU A 149 -10.22 10.70 -9.44
CA LEU A 149 -10.60 9.91 -8.29
C LEU A 149 -9.99 8.51 -8.37
N LEU A 150 -9.13 8.17 -7.41
CA LEU A 150 -8.53 6.85 -7.26
C LEU A 150 -9.27 6.04 -6.19
N ILE A 151 -9.76 4.87 -6.57
CA ILE A 151 -10.56 3.99 -5.70
C ILE A 151 -9.87 2.65 -5.56
N ALA A 152 -9.73 2.17 -4.32
CA ALA A 152 -9.34 0.78 -4.06
C ALA A 152 -10.37 0.09 -3.17
N LYS A 153 -10.65 -1.18 -3.50
CA LYS A 153 -11.53 -2.03 -2.72
C LYS A 153 -10.69 -3.07 -1.96
N PHE A 154 -10.80 -3.04 -0.65
CA PHE A 154 -10.17 -3.99 0.24
C PHE A 154 -11.17 -4.97 0.83
N ARG A 155 -10.81 -6.26 0.85
CA ARG A 155 -11.56 -7.32 1.54
C ARG A 155 -10.61 -8.13 2.39
N ILE A 156 -10.58 -7.82 3.68
CA ILE A 156 -9.74 -8.53 4.64
C ILE A 156 -10.39 -9.87 4.95
N LYS A 157 -9.69 -10.96 4.60
CA LYS A 157 -10.08 -12.33 4.95
C LYS A 157 -9.20 -12.79 6.11
N LEU A 158 -9.81 -12.99 7.26
CA LEU A 158 -9.12 -13.56 8.41
C LEU A 158 -9.24 -15.09 8.33
N LYS A 159 -8.12 -15.78 8.33
CA LYS A 159 -8.11 -17.24 8.44
C LYS A 159 -8.58 -17.61 9.85
N LYS A 160 -9.62 -18.41 9.97
CA LYS A 160 -9.97 -19.01 11.27
C LYS A 160 -8.74 -19.76 11.78
N ALA A 161 -8.26 -19.40 12.96
CA ALA A 161 -7.30 -20.25 13.65
C ALA A 161 -7.97 -21.61 13.84
N GLY A 162 -7.38 -22.66 13.29
CA GLY A 162 -7.82 -24.01 13.56
C GLY A 162 -7.88 -24.19 15.08
N LYS A 163 -8.87 -24.92 15.57
CA LYS A 163 -8.84 -25.32 17.00
C LYS A 163 -7.52 -26.01 17.21
N THR A 164 -6.62 -25.39 17.97
CA THR A 164 -5.43 -26.07 18.45
C THR A 164 -5.93 -27.31 19.19
N THR A 165 -5.54 -28.49 18.74
CA THR A 165 -5.72 -29.70 19.51
C THR A 165 -5.21 -29.40 20.91
N ARG A 166 -6.07 -29.49 21.92
CA ARG A 166 -5.64 -29.26 23.29
C ARG A 166 -4.42 -30.14 23.51
N PRO A 167 -3.32 -29.62 24.07
CA PRO A 167 -2.18 -30.44 24.38
C PRO A 167 -2.67 -31.61 25.24
N PHE A 168 -2.17 -32.80 24.93
CA PHE A 168 -2.52 -34.00 25.66
C PHE A 168 -2.23 -33.75 27.16
N ARG A 169 -3.25 -33.75 27.98
CA ARG A 169 -3.09 -33.61 29.43
C ARG A 169 -2.86 -35.00 29.97
N TYR A 170 -1.67 -35.23 30.44
CA TYR A 170 -1.37 -36.42 31.20
C TYR A 170 -2.15 -36.37 32.52
N ASP A 171 -2.86 -37.43 32.84
CA ASP A 171 -3.50 -37.60 34.15
C ASP A 171 -2.41 -38.02 35.14
N LEU A 172 -1.95 -37.08 35.94
CA LEU A 172 -0.90 -37.32 36.91
C LEU A 172 -1.30 -38.35 37.99
N ASN A 173 -2.60 -38.62 38.17
CA ASN A 173 -3.09 -39.62 39.12
C ASN A 173 -2.92 -41.07 38.58
N GLN A 174 -2.60 -41.22 37.30
CA GLN A 174 -2.34 -42.54 36.70
C GLN A 174 -0.85 -42.85 36.55
N ILE A 175 0.02 -42.00 37.06
CA ILE A 175 1.47 -42.27 37.07
C ILE A 175 1.74 -43.30 38.19
N PRO A 176 2.29 -44.50 37.88
CA PRO A 176 2.68 -45.47 38.90
C PRO A 176 3.68 -44.83 39.88
N TYR A 177 3.52 -45.11 41.14
CA TYR A 177 4.38 -44.56 42.22
C TYR A 177 5.87 -44.76 42.01
N ASP A 178 6.25 -45.78 41.25
CA ASP A 178 7.65 -46.13 40.95
C ASP A 178 8.38 -45.13 40.05
N TYR A 179 7.66 -44.14 39.48
CA TYR A 179 8.21 -43.09 38.63
C TYR A 179 8.19 -41.70 39.31
N ILE A 180 7.81 -41.62 40.58
CA ILE A 180 7.86 -40.42 41.36
C ILE A 180 9.13 -40.44 42.21
N VAL A 181 10.20 -39.79 41.70
CA VAL A 181 11.46 -39.58 42.43
C VAL A 181 11.44 -38.25 43.13
#